data_537c461e239e205bb29c192299716bbd
#
_entry.id   537c461e239e205bb29c192299716bbd
#
_cell.length_a   1.000
_cell.length_b   1.000
_cell.length_c   1.000
_cell.angle_alpha   90.00
_cell.angle_beta   90.00
_cell.angle_gamma   90.00
#
_symmetry.space_group_name_H-M   'P 1'
#
loop_
_entity.id
_entity.type
_entity.pdbx_description
1 polymer ?
#
loop_
_entity_poly.entity_id
_entity_poly.type
_entity_poly.pdbx_seq_one_letter_code
_entity_poly.pdbx_strand_id
1 'polypeptide(L)'
;IGELVTLLATVNYTGRTSVEVGVKVIAEDIKDGASRHAISCYITMVAMDDQGRPTPVPPLPIETSEDRRRFDQAQLRRTFRQEIQERNRQIKAQHPEG
;
A
#
# COMPACT_ATOMS: atom_id res chain seq x y z
N ILE A 1 -7.95 -6.15 24.69
CA ILE A 1 -8.05 -5.50 26.02
C ILE A 1 -6.70 -5.63 26.72
N GLY A 2 -6.20 -4.53 27.26
CA GLY A 2 -4.89 -4.53 27.92
C GLY A 2 -3.72 -4.38 26.97
N GLU A 3 -3.97 -4.04 25.70
CA GLU A 3 -2.93 -3.79 24.72
C GLU A 3 -3.02 -2.37 24.17
N LEU A 4 -1.85 -1.78 23.93
CA LEU A 4 -1.72 -0.51 23.22
C LEU A 4 -1.44 -0.84 21.76
N VAL A 5 -2.22 -0.27 20.85
CA VAL A 5 -2.06 -0.48 19.42
C VAL A 5 -1.51 0.79 18.79
N THR A 6 -0.40 0.69 18.09
CA THR A 6 0.23 1.80 17.40
C THR A 6 0.19 1.53 15.89
N LEU A 7 -0.25 2.53 15.15
CA LEU A 7 -0.28 2.50 13.69
C LEU A 7 0.80 3.43 13.15
N LEU A 8 1.71 2.87 12.35
CA LEU A 8 2.75 3.64 11.67
C LEU A 8 2.46 3.60 10.18
N ALA A 9 2.25 4.76 9.59
CA ALA A 9 1.94 4.87 8.18
C ALA A 9 3.06 5.60 7.44
N THR A 10 3.39 5.11 6.25
CA THR A 10 4.45 5.69 5.42
C THR A 10 4.03 5.63 3.96
N VAL A 11 4.30 6.70 3.21
CA VAL A 11 4.14 6.68 1.77
C VAL A 11 5.33 5.93 1.18
N ASN A 12 5.06 4.78 0.54
CA ASN A 12 6.10 3.93 -0.02
C ASN A 12 6.39 4.22 -1.48
N TYR A 13 5.37 4.69 -2.23
CA TYR A 13 5.46 4.80 -3.67
C TYR A 13 4.47 5.84 -4.17
N THR A 14 4.91 6.62 -5.16
CA THR A 14 4.01 7.49 -5.91
C THR A 14 4.13 7.15 -7.39
N GLY A 15 3.00 6.86 -8.03
CA GLY A 15 2.89 6.76 -9.46
C GLY A 15 2.52 8.12 -10.06
N ARG A 16 1.94 8.11 -11.23
CA ARG A 16 1.51 9.36 -11.86
C ARG A 16 0.36 10.02 -11.11
N THR A 17 -0.65 9.25 -10.75
CA THR A 17 -1.87 9.73 -10.08
C THR A 17 -2.19 8.93 -8.82
N SER A 18 -1.37 7.98 -8.46
CA SER A 18 -1.63 7.06 -7.35
C SER A 18 -0.53 7.11 -6.32
N VAL A 19 -0.88 6.69 -5.10
CA VAL A 19 0.00 6.65 -3.95
C VAL A 19 -0.20 5.32 -3.25
N GLU A 20 0.88 4.65 -2.85
CA GLU A 20 0.78 3.51 -1.95
C GLU A 20 1.22 3.92 -0.55
N VAL A 21 0.34 3.68 0.42
CA VAL A 21 0.63 3.91 1.83
C VAL A 21 0.77 2.55 2.52
N GLY A 22 1.91 2.34 3.16
CA GLY A 22 2.12 1.17 4.01
C GLY A 22 1.73 1.49 5.44
N VAL A 23 1.00 0.59 6.07
CA VAL A 23 0.61 0.72 7.47
C VAL A 23 1.11 -0.48 8.25
N LYS A 24 1.87 -0.21 9.29
CA LYS A 24 2.38 -1.22 10.21
C LYS A 24 1.66 -1.09 11.53
N VAL A 25 1.10 -2.19 12.01
CA VAL A 25 0.37 -2.22 13.27
C VAL A 25 1.25 -2.93 14.30
N ILE A 26 1.51 -2.25 15.40
CA ILE A 26 2.29 -2.78 16.52
C ILE A 26 1.37 -2.87 17.73
N ALA A 27 1.32 -4.05 18.32
CA ALA A 27 0.56 -4.28 19.55
C ALA A 27 1.56 -4.39 20.71
N GLU A 28 1.26 -3.70 21.81
CA GLU A 28 2.12 -3.70 22.99
C GLU A 28 1.28 -4.05 24.19
N ASP A 29 1.76 -5.01 25.00
CA ASP A 29 1.10 -5.36 26.24
C ASP A 29 1.40 -4.28 27.28
N ILE A 30 0.35 -3.68 27.85
CA ILE A 30 0.49 -2.59 28.81
C ILE A 30 1.17 -3.05 30.10
N LYS A 31 0.96 -4.31 30.47
CA LYS A 31 1.47 -4.84 31.74
C LYS A 31 2.96 -5.12 31.73
N ASP A 32 3.46 -5.79 30.68
CA ASP A 32 4.86 -6.21 30.62
C ASP A 32 5.68 -5.42 29.59
N GLY A 33 5.06 -4.54 28.83
CA GLY A 33 5.75 -3.74 27.83
C GLY A 33 6.24 -4.50 26.60
N ALA A 34 5.87 -5.77 26.49
CA ALA A 34 6.26 -6.56 25.31
C ALA A 34 5.52 -6.08 24.07
N SER A 35 6.25 -5.85 22.99
CA SER A 35 5.66 -5.40 21.74
C SER A 35 5.83 -6.46 20.66
N ARG A 36 4.88 -6.50 19.73
CA ARG A 36 4.92 -7.40 18.58
C ARG A 36 4.38 -6.72 17.34
N HIS A 37 4.93 -7.09 16.21
CA HIS A 37 4.41 -6.68 14.91
C HIS A 37 3.17 -7.54 14.62
N ALA A 38 1.99 -6.94 14.67
CA ALA A 38 0.76 -7.69 14.49
C ALA A 38 0.39 -7.86 13.03
N ILE A 39 0.50 -6.80 12.22
CA ILE A 39 0.07 -6.83 10.83
C ILE A 39 0.77 -5.72 10.03
N SER A 40 0.97 -5.97 8.74
CA SER A 40 1.30 -4.92 7.77
C SER A 40 0.27 -4.94 6.67
N CYS A 41 -0.15 -3.77 6.22
CA CYS A 41 -1.04 -3.67 5.07
C CYS A 41 -0.60 -2.53 4.15
N TYR A 42 -1.07 -2.59 2.91
CA TYR A 42 -0.72 -1.62 1.89
C TYR A 42 -1.99 -1.11 1.24
N ILE A 43 -2.15 0.19 1.20
CA ILE A 43 -3.35 0.84 0.70
C ILE A 43 -2.97 1.67 -0.52
N THR A 44 -3.64 1.44 -1.64
CA THR A 44 -3.47 2.25 -2.84
C THR A 44 -4.56 3.29 -2.91
N MET A 45 -4.16 4.54 -3.06
CA MET A 45 -5.07 5.67 -3.18
C MET A 45 -4.81 6.38 -4.49
N VAL A 46 -5.86 6.88 -5.12
CA VAL A 46 -5.77 7.66 -6.35
C VAL A 46 -6.15 9.10 -6.03
N ALA A 47 -5.29 10.04 -6.45
CA ALA A 47 -5.58 11.44 -6.27
C ALA A 47 -6.62 11.89 -7.29
N MET A 48 -7.67 12.57 -6.81
CA MET A 48 -8.75 13.08 -7.64
C MET A 48 -8.84 14.60 -7.53
N ASP A 49 -9.18 15.25 -8.64
CA ASP A 49 -9.47 16.66 -8.63
C ASP A 49 -10.92 16.92 -8.19
N ASP A 50 -11.32 18.19 -8.15
CA ASP A 50 -12.66 18.61 -7.72
C ASP A 50 -13.77 18.07 -8.64
N GLN A 51 -13.41 17.65 -9.84
CA GLN A 51 -14.35 17.10 -10.82
C GLN A 51 -14.36 15.57 -10.84
N GLY A 52 -13.66 14.94 -9.90
CA GLY A 52 -13.62 13.49 -9.78
C GLY A 52 -12.72 12.81 -10.80
N ARG A 53 -11.78 13.52 -11.41
CA ARG A 53 -10.84 12.96 -12.36
C ARG A 53 -9.48 12.74 -11.72
N PRO A 54 -8.74 11.67 -12.11
CA PRO A 54 -7.39 11.48 -11.58
C PRO A 54 -6.49 12.68 -11.87
N THR A 55 -5.73 13.08 -10.86
CA THR A 55 -4.81 14.21 -10.97
C THR A 55 -3.39 13.77 -10.59
N PRO A 56 -2.35 14.35 -11.21
CA PRO A 56 -0.97 13.98 -10.88
C PRO A 56 -0.62 14.27 -9.42
N VAL A 57 0.20 13.39 -8.84
CA VAL A 57 0.74 13.57 -7.50
C VAL A 57 2.22 13.97 -7.60
N PRO A 58 2.73 14.74 -6.61
CA PRO A 58 4.17 15.05 -6.58
C PRO A 58 5.00 13.78 -6.44
N PRO A 59 6.19 13.73 -7.06
CA PRO A 59 7.08 12.60 -6.86
C PRO A 59 7.49 12.44 -5.40
N LEU A 60 7.60 11.20 -4.95
CA LEU A 60 8.07 10.90 -3.60
C LEU A 60 9.57 11.13 -3.51
N PRO A 61 10.05 11.99 -2.59
CA PRO A 61 11.48 12.12 -2.37
C PRO A 61 12.06 10.82 -1.80
N ILE A 62 13.15 10.35 -2.41
CA ILE A 62 13.86 9.16 -1.95
C ILE A 62 15.20 9.62 -1.41
N GLU A 63 15.32 9.65 -0.08
CA GLU A 63 16.48 10.23 0.59
C GLU A 63 17.37 9.18 1.26
N THR A 64 16.80 8.00 1.58
CA THR A 64 17.52 6.95 2.27
C THR A 64 17.46 5.64 1.49
N SER A 65 18.35 4.70 1.84
CA SER A 65 18.29 3.35 1.27
C SER A 65 17.01 2.62 1.65
N GLU A 66 16.45 2.90 2.84
CA GLU A 66 15.17 2.34 3.24
C GLU A 66 14.03 2.87 2.38
N ASP A 67 14.04 4.17 2.08
CA ASP A 67 13.05 4.77 1.18
C ASP A 67 13.10 4.10 -0.19
N ARG A 68 14.30 3.87 -0.71
CA ARG A 68 14.49 3.19 -1.99
C ARG A 68 13.97 1.76 -1.94
N ARG A 69 14.26 1.04 -0.87
CA ARG A 69 13.77 -0.33 -0.70
C ARG A 69 12.26 -0.38 -0.68
N ARG A 70 11.61 0.50 0.09
CA ARG A 70 10.15 0.57 0.16
C ARG A 70 9.54 0.89 -1.21
N PHE A 71 10.15 1.82 -1.93
CA PHE A 71 9.71 2.21 -3.26
C PHE A 71 9.78 1.04 -4.23
N ASP A 72 10.93 0.37 -4.28
CA ASP A 72 11.15 -0.75 -5.19
C ASP A 72 10.19 -1.92 -4.88
N GLN A 73 9.99 -2.23 -3.61
CA GLN A 73 9.05 -3.26 -3.20
C GLN A 73 7.61 -2.89 -3.55
N ALA A 74 7.24 -1.63 -3.38
CA ALA A 74 5.91 -1.14 -3.74
C ALA A 74 5.68 -1.21 -5.25
N GLN A 75 6.69 -0.88 -6.03
CA GLN A 75 6.64 -0.98 -7.49
C GLN A 75 6.43 -2.43 -7.92
N LEU A 76 7.11 -3.36 -7.28
CA LEU A 76 6.94 -4.79 -7.54
C LEU A 76 5.51 -5.25 -7.21
N ARG A 77 4.95 -4.82 -6.08
CA ARG A 77 3.56 -5.14 -5.73
C ARG A 77 2.58 -4.61 -6.77
N ARG A 78 2.81 -3.39 -7.26
CA ARG A 78 1.97 -2.79 -8.30
C ARG A 78 2.03 -3.61 -9.58
N THR A 79 3.21 -4.02 -9.99
CA THR A 79 3.40 -4.84 -11.19
C THR A 79 2.66 -6.17 -11.08
N PHE A 80 2.79 -6.85 -9.95
CA PHE A 80 2.10 -8.12 -9.71
C PHE A 80 0.59 -7.92 -9.68
N ARG A 81 0.10 -6.85 -9.08
CA ARG A 81 -1.34 -6.57 -9.02
C ARG A 81 -1.91 -6.35 -10.43
N GLN A 82 -1.19 -5.60 -11.26
CA GLN A 82 -1.60 -5.37 -12.64
C GLN A 82 -1.62 -6.67 -13.44
N GLU A 83 -0.63 -7.53 -13.24
CA GLU A 83 -0.55 -8.83 -13.89
C GLU A 83 -1.72 -9.73 -13.47
N ILE A 84 -2.04 -9.77 -12.19
CA ILE A 84 -3.17 -10.54 -11.68
C ILE A 84 -4.48 -10.01 -12.26
N GLN A 85 -4.66 -8.71 -12.34
CA GLN A 85 -5.85 -8.11 -12.93
C GLN A 85 -6.00 -8.50 -14.39
N GLU A 86 -4.92 -8.51 -15.15
CA GLU A 86 -4.95 -8.90 -16.56
C GLU A 86 -5.30 -10.37 -16.72
N ARG A 87 -4.70 -11.23 -15.91
CA ARG A 87 -5.01 -12.66 -15.94
C ARG A 87 -6.46 -12.94 -15.55
N ASN A 88 -6.98 -12.21 -14.55
CA ASN A 88 -8.37 -12.34 -14.16
C ASN A 88 -9.32 -11.88 -15.28
N ARG A 89 -8.94 -10.84 -16.01
CA ARG A 89 -9.74 -10.37 -17.16
C ARG A 89 -9.81 -11.43 -18.24
N GLN A 90 -8.69 -12.09 -18.53
CA GLN A 90 -8.63 -13.18 -19.50
C GLN A 90 -9.51 -14.35 -19.07
N ILE A 91 -9.48 -14.71 -17.79
CA ILE A 91 -10.32 -15.79 -17.25
C ILE A 91 -11.79 -15.43 -17.38
N LYS A 92 -12.17 -14.21 -17.05
CA LYS A 92 -13.57 -13.73 -17.21
C LYS A 92 -14.03 -13.77 -18.65
N ALA A 93 -13.14 -13.44 -19.59
CA ALA A 93 -13.46 -13.50 -21.02
C ALA A 93 -13.74 -14.92 -21.49
N GLN A 94 -13.09 -15.93 -20.87
CA GLN A 94 -13.32 -17.34 -21.15
C GLN A 94 -14.60 -17.87 -20.48
N HIS A 95 -15.11 -17.18 -19.48
CA HIS A 95 -16.28 -17.58 -18.70
C HIS A 95 -17.26 -16.40 -18.57
N PRO A 96 -17.88 -15.96 -19.70
CA PRO A 96 -18.71 -14.74 -19.68
C PRO A 96 -19.96 -14.86 -18.83
N GLU A 97 -20.33 -16.05 -18.38
CA GLU A 97 -21.50 -16.30 -17.54
C GLU A 97 -21.19 -16.21 -16.04
N GLY A 98 -19.92 -16.11 -15.68
CA GLY A 98 -19.49 -16.18 -14.28
C GLY A 98 -19.12 -14.82 -13.67
#